data_e2d05278a9e4a00bf0af46eef0006335
#
_entry.id   e2d05278a9e4a00bf0af46eef0006335
#
_cell.length_a   1.000
_cell.length_b   1.000
_cell.length_c   1.000
_cell.angle_alpha   90.00
_cell.angle_beta   90.00
_cell.angle_gamma   90.00
#
_symmetry.space_group_name_H-M   'P 1'
#
loop_
_entity.id
_entity.type
_entity.pdbx_description
1 polymer ?
#
loop_
_entity_poly.entity_id
_entity_poly.type
_entity_poly.pdbx_seq_one_letter_code
_entity_poly.pdbx_strand_id
1 'polypeptide(L)'
;MGKVITTYLIDGDPKGTQYAFISNKTCQMFVVPRSNLSYLNTQEKLQKPAFYILLGEDEATKPQAYIGETENFRERVKDHDSKKAFWQKALIFVSKDADMTKADVQYIEHKAIAEAKNANTFVLNDNKQTPKAPNLPEYRQDSMDEFFEDVKFLASFIGCNIFEMSQPKAEHLFYVKGRGCDAKGFYSSNGFTVLKDSVIAQTTVPSLKWNDKRNSLINEYATKYGNNLLMNSDKTFSSPSTASSFCLGRPSNGWADWKDENGNTLDSVYRKQLE
;
A
#
# COMPACT_ATOMS: atom_id res chain seq x y z
N MET A 1 -19.54 0.37 -11.82
CA MET A 1 -19.66 -0.75 -12.78
C MET A 1 -18.85 -1.92 -12.24
N GLY A 2 -19.42 -3.15 -12.18
CA GLY A 2 -18.69 -4.34 -11.70
C GLY A 2 -17.55 -4.72 -12.65
N LYS A 3 -16.46 -5.29 -12.11
CA LYS A 3 -15.34 -5.85 -12.88
C LYS A 3 -15.23 -7.35 -12.59
N VAL A 4 -14.92 -8.16 -13.60
CA VAL A 4 -14.65 -9.59 -13.46
C VAL A 4 -13.16 -9.81 -13.52
N ILE A 5 -12.60 -10.39 -12.44
CA ILE A 5 -11.21 -10.82 -12.38
C ILE A 5 -11.17 -12.33 -12.50
N THR A 6 -10.31 -12.84 -13.38
CA THR A 6 -9.97 -14.26 -13.47
C THR A 6 -8.59 -14.46 -12.86
N THR A 7 -8.51 -15.37 -11.91
CA THR A 7 -7.24 -15.80 -11.29
C THR A 7 -7.03 -17.29 -11.55
N TYR A 8 -5.83 -17.65 -11.99
CA TYR A 8 -5.41 -19.03 -12.16
C TYR A 8 -4.25 -19.35 -11.21
N LEU A 9 -4.48 -20.29 -10.31
CA LEU A 9 -3.51 -20.78 -9.33
C LEU A 9 -2.71 -21.91 -9.95
N ILE A 10 -1.47 -21.66 -10.31
CA ILE A 10 -0.63 -22.59 -11.06
C ILE A 10 -0.28 -23.81 -10.21
N ASP A 11 0.03 -23.58 -8.95
CA ASP A 11 0.41 -24.61 -7.99
C ASP A 11 -0.80 -25.11 -7.16
N GLY A 12 -2.01 -24.59 -7.44
CA GLY A 12 -3.20 -24.85 -6.63
C GLY A 12 -3.16 -24.20 -5.23
N ASP A 13 -2.11 -23.46 -4.90
CA ASP A 13 -1.94 -22.74 -3.63
C ASP A 13 -2.27 -21.24 -3.82
N PRO A 14 -3.20 -20.67 -3.03
CA PRO A 14 -3.50 -19.24 -3.07
C PRO A 14 -2.30 -18.32 -2.75
N LYS A 15 -1.28 -18.83 -2.07
CA LYS A 15 -0.03 -18.11 -1.77
C LYS A 15 1.10 -18.41 -2.77
N GLY A 16 0.87 -19.35 -3.66
CA GLY A 16 1.82 -19.82 -4.66
C GLY A 16 1.89 -18.90 -5.89
N THR A 17 2.41 -19.49 -6.97
CA THR A 17 2.49 -18.81 -8.27
C THR A 17 1.11 -18.75 -8.91
N GLN A 18 0.74 -17.57 -9.33
CA GLN A 18 -0.55 -17.33 -9.98
C GLN A 18 -0.48 -16.21 -11.02
N TYR A 19 -1.44 -16.19 -11.92
CA TYR A 19 -1.69 -15.00 -12.72
C TYR A 19 -3.15 -14.57 -12.66
N ALA A 20 -3.37 -13.26 -12.76
CA ALA A 20 -4.70 -12.66 -12.73
C ALA A 20 -4.85 -11.62 -13.85
N PHE A 21 -6.08 -11.45 -14.32
CA PHE A 21 -6.41 -10.42 -15.30
C PHE A 21 -7.88 -10.01 -15.21
N ILE A 22 -8.17 -8.80 -15.68
CA ILE A 22 -9.53 -8.31 -15.86
C ILE A 22 -10.03 -8.81 -17.24
N SER A 23 -11.23 -9.38 -17.32
CA SER A 23 -11.71 -10.12 -18.48
C SER A 23 -11.68 -9.33 -19.80
N ASN A 24 -12.00 -8.04 -19.76
CA ASN A 24 -12.07 -7.16 -20.93
C ASN A 24 -10.87 -6.20 -21.07
N LYS A 25 -9.73 -6.52 -20.41
CA LYS A 25 -8.54 -5.69 -20.41
C LYS A 25 -7.31 -6.47 -20.89
N THR A 26 -6.32 -5.73 -21.37
CA THR A 26 -5.06 -6.30 -21.87
C THR A 26 -4.05 -6.57 -20.75
N CYS A 27 -4.13 -5.85 -19.63
CA CYS A 27 -3.24 -6.02 -18.51
C CYS A 27 -3.39 -7.41 -17.89
N GLN A 28 -2.28 -8.12 -17.75
CA GLN A 28 -2.16 -9.38 -17.06
C GLN A 28 -1.06 -9.28 -15.98
N MET A 29 -1.39 -9.68 -14.76
CA MET A 29 -0.45 -9.71 -13.64
C MET A 29 -0.04 -11.14 -13.34
N PHE A 30 1.26 -11.38 -13.23
CA PHE A 30 1.82 -12.60 -12.64
C PHE A 30 2.27 -12.30 -11.21
N VAL A 31 1.97 -13.20 -10.30
CA VAL A 31 2.45 -13.18 -8.91
C VAL A 31 3.38 -14.37 -8.76
N VAL A 32 4.66 -14.10 -8.51
CA VAL A 32 5.68 -15.14 -8.44
C VAL A 32 6.43 -15.03 -7.10
N PRO A 33 6.26 -15.98 -6.19
CA PRO A 33 7.09 -16.07 -4.98
C PRO A 33 8.57 -16.26 -5.36
N ARG A 34 9.48 -15.66 -4.61
CA ARG A 34 10.92 -15.82 -4.82
C ARG A 34 11.37 -17.28 -4.75
N SER A 35 10.71 -18.10 -3.96
CA SER A 35 10.94 -19.53 -3.87
C SER A 35 10.61 -20.32 -5.14
N ASN A 36 9.87 -19.73 -6.11
CA ASN A 36 9.42 -20.41 -7.33
C ASN A 36 9.85 -19.69 -8.62
N LEU A 37 11.07 -19.16 -8.64
CA LEU A 37 11.60 -18.48 -9.83
C LEU A 37 11.78 -19.42 -11.05
N SER A 38 11.86 -20.72 -10.84
CA SER A 38 11.94 -21.72 -11.92
C SER A 38 10.73 -21.66 -12.86
N TYR A 39 9.56 -21.26 -12.36
CA TYR A 39 8.36 -21.06 -13.16
C TYR A 39 8.53 -20.05 -14.31
N LEU A 40 9.37 -19.03 -14.12
CA LEU A 40 9.64 -18.02 -15.14
C LEU A 40 10.22 -18.61 -16.43
N ASN A 41 10.91 -19.76 -16.33
CA ASN A 41 11.48 -20.45 -17.49
C ASN A 41 10.42 -21.04 -18.41
N THR A 42 9.21 -21.28 -17.92
CA THR A 42 8.08 -21.86 -18.67
C THR A 42 7.20 -20.80 -19.34
N GLN A 43 7.43 -19.49 -19.07
CA GLN A 43 6.55 -18.41 -19.49
C GLN A 43 7.18 -17.51 -20.54
N GLU A 44 6.82 -17.70 -21.81
CA GLU A 44 7.30 -16.85 -22.92
C GLU A 44 6.86 -15.39 -22.76
N LYS A 45 5.69 -15.13 -22.17
CA LYS A 45 5.18 -13.78 -21.94
C LYS A 45 6.11 -12.93 -21.06
N LEU A 46 6.91 -13.55 -20.19
CA LEU A 46 7.85 -12.86 -19.30
C LEU A 46 9.21 -12.56 -19.98
N GLN A 47 9.36 -12.89 -21.27
CA GLN A 47 10.48 -12.50 -22.13
C GLN A 47 10.15 -11.26 -22.96
N LYS A 48 9.04 -10.58 -22.68
CA LYS A 48 8.56 -9.36 -23.32
C LYS A 48 8.70 -8.17 -22.38
N PRO A 49 8.54 -6.93 -22.90
CA PRO A 49 8.51 -5.75 -22.05
C PRO A 49 7.51 -5.89 -20.92
N ALA A 50 7.96 -5.64 -19.70
CA ALA A 50 7.19 -5.81 -18.49
C ALA A 50 7.46 -4.68 -17.48
N PHE A 51 6.41 -4.24 -16.81
CA PHE A 51 6.48 -3.47 -15.58
C PHE A 51 6.42 -4.42 -14.40
N TYR A 52 7.17 -4.17 -13.32
CA TYR A 52 7.14 -5.07 -12.17
C TYR A 52 7.35 -4.37 -10.83
N ILE A 53 6.88 -5.01 -9.77
CA ILE A 53 7.05 -4.59 -8.39
C ILE A 53 7.59 -5.79 -7.60
N LEU A 54 8.75 -5.60 -6.96
CA LEU A 54 9.27 -6.55 -5.99
C LEU A 54 8.80 -6.14 -4.60
N LEU A 55 8.19 -7.06 -3.88
CA LEU A 55 7.64 -6.84 -2.55
C LEU A 55 8.42 -7.64 -1.52
N GLY A 56 8.82 -7.00 -0.44
CA GLY A 56 9.42 -7.60 0.73
C GLY A 56 8.57 -7.35 1.97
N GLU A 57 8.70 -8.23 2.94
CA GLU A 57 8.25 -7.97 4.30
C GLU A 57 9.40 -7.27 5.02
N ASP A 58 9.14 -6.08 5.55
CA ASP A 58 10.06 -5.46 6.48
C ASP A 58 9.54 -5.75 7.90
N GLU A 59 10.44 -6.18 8.80
CA GLU A 59 10.15 -6.28 10.23
C GLU A 59 9.91 -4.90 10.85
N ALA A 60 10.23 -3.84 10.11
CA ALA A 60 9.98 -2.45 10.45
C ALA A 60 8.52 -2.02 10.15
N THR A 61 8.21 -0.78 10.43
CA THR A 61 6.85 -0.20 10.42
C THR A 61 6.19 -0.08 9.06
N LYS A 62 6.96 -0.17 7.96
CA LYS A 62 6.46 -0.14 6.58
C LYS A 62 7.09 -1.25 5.74
N PRO A 63 6.31 -1.94 4.89
CA PRO A 63 6.87 -2.92 3.96
C PRO A 63 7.77 -2.24 2.92
N GLN A 64 8.77 -2.98 2.44
CA GLN A 64 9.69 -2.49 1.42
C GLN A 64 9.24 -2.94 0.03
N ALA A 65 9.42 -2.07 -0.96
CA ALA A 65 9.18 -2.40 -2.36
C ALA A 65 10.27 -1.82 -3.29
N TYR A 66 10.38 -2.41 -4.46
CA TYR A 66 11.14 -1.90 -5.59
C TYR A 66 10.26 -1.94 -6.83
N ILE A 67 10.20 -0.83 -7.56
CA ILE A 67 9.47 -0.68 -8.82
C ILE A 67 10.48 -0.65 -9.96
N GLY A 68 10.19 -1.35 -11.05
CA GLY A 68 11.10 -1.40 -12.19
C GLY A 68 10.40 -1.79 -13.50
N GLU A 69 11.16 -1.60 -14.59
CA GLU A 69 10.79 -2.04 -15.93
C GLU A 69 11.88 -2.96 -16.51
N THR A 70 11.54 -3.73 -17.53
CA THR A 70 12.49 -4.55 -18.27
C THR A 70 11.91 -4.97 -19.62
N GLU A 71 12.79 -5.24 -20.59
CA GLU A 71 12.40 -5.89 -21.84
C GLU A 71 12.28 -7.42 -21.70
N ASN A 72 12.86 -7.98 -20.63
CA ASN A 72 12.84 -9.42 -20.33
C ASN A 72 12.95 -9.66 -18.82
N PHE A 73 11.81 -9.94 -18.16
CA PHE A 73 11.80 -10.13 -16.71
C PHE A 73 12.57 -11.39 -16.30
N ARG A 74 12.54 -12.44 -17.08
CA ARG A 74 13.26 -13.69 -16.80
C ARG A 74 14.77 -13.48 -16.65
N GLU A 75 15.37 -12.61 -17.45
CA GLU A 75 16.78 -12.27 -17.28
C GLU A 75 16.99 -11.25 -16.15
N ARG A 76 16.12 -10.26 -16.06
CA ARG A 76 16.22 -9.20 -15.05
C ARG A 76 16.15 -9.72 -13.63
N VAL A 77 15.31 -10.72 -13.38
CA VAL A 77 15.12 -11.28 -12.02
C VAL A 77 16.38 -11.95 -11.47
N LYS A 78 17.26 -12.50 -12.32
CA LYS A 78 18.55 -13.09 -11.91
C LYS A 78 19.45 -12.07 -11.24
N ASP A 79 19.48 -10.84 -11.79
CA ASP A 79 20.19 -9.71 -11.18
C ASP A 79 19.61 -9.31 -9.84
N HIS A 80 18.26 -9.29 -9.72
CA HIS A 80 17.60 -8.96 -8.48
C HIS A 80 17.78 -10.04 -7.41
N ASP A 81 17.74 -11.30 -7.79
CA ASP A 81 17.94 -12.42 -6.87
C ASP A 81 19.33 -12.40 -6.23
N SER A 82 20.35 -12.03 -7.03
CA SER A 82 21.73 -11.93 -6.56
C SER A 82 22.03 -10.66 -5.74
N LYS A 83 21.37 -9.52 -6.06
CA LYS A 83 21.76 -8.19 -5.54
C LYS A 83 20.81 -7.64 -4.47
N LYS A 84 19.56 -8.15 -4.38
CA LYS A 84 18.53 -7.62 -3.49
C LYS A 84 18.00 -8.72 -2.58
N ALA A 85 18.31 -8.61 -1.29
CA ALA A 85 17.90 -9.62 -0.30
C ALA A 85 16.46 -9.44 0.19
N PHE A 86 15.92 -8.22 0.17
CA PHE A 86 14.69 -7.84 0.89
C PHE A 86 13.40 -8.48 0.35
N TRP A 87 13.32 -8.77 -0.96
CA TRP A 87 12.06 -9.15 -1.58
C TRP A 87 11.73 -10.65 -1.44
N GLN A 88 10.44 -10.93 -1.34
CA GLN A 88 9.87 -12.27 -1.20
C GLN A 88 8.95 -12.64 -2.37
N LYS A 89 8.40 -11.65 -3.07
CA LYS A 89 7.38 -11.81 -4.11
C LYS A 89 7.56 -10.78 -5.21
N ALA A 90 7.41 -11.20 -6.46
CA ALA A 90 7.36 -10.32 -7.62
C ALA A 90 5.93 -10.24 -8.18
N LEU A 91 5.46 -9.02 -8.44
CA LEU A 91 4.28 -8.74 -9.26
C LEU A 91 4.79 -8.28 -10.62
N ILE A 92 4.44 -9.00 -11.68
CA ILE A 92 4.93 -8.72 -13.02
C ILE A 92 3.72 -8.46 -13.91
N PHE A 93 3.71 -7.30 -14.55
CA PHE A 93 2.61 -6.86 -15.40
C PHE A 93 3.06 -6.84 -16.84
N VAL A 94 2.31 -7.55 -17.68
CA VAL A 94 2.54 -7.65 -19.13
C VAL A 94 1.24 -7.40 -19.88
N SER A 95 1.33 -7.01 -21.15
CA SER A 95 0.18 -6.98 -22.02
C SER A 95 -0.11 -8.37 -22.58
N LYS A 96 -1.39 -8.74 -22.70
CA LYS A 96 -1.83 -9.91 -23.48
C LYS A 96 -1.50 -9.74 -24.95
N ASP A 97 -1.55 -8.50 -25.42
CA ASP A 97 -1.20 -8.13 -26.78
C ASP A 97 0.31 -7.90 -26.90
N ALA A 98 0.85 -8.09 -28.10
CA ALA A 98 2.30 -8.00 -28.32
C ALA A 98 2.80 -6.57 -28.60
N ASP A 99 2.00 -5.55 -28.34
CA ASP A 99 2.23 -4.17 -28.76
C ASP A 99 2.95 -3.28 -27.72
N MET A 100 3.18 -3.79 -26.51
CA MET A 100 3.90 -3.05 -25.47
C MET A 100 5.37 -2.95 -25.75
N THR A 101 5.91 -1.74 -25.75
CA THR A 101 7.31 -1.43 -26.05
C THR A 101 8.09 -1.09 -24.77
N LYS A 102 9.42 -0.99 -24.89
CA LYS A 102 10.27 -0.52 -23.79
C LYS A 102 9.90 0.88 -23.34
N ALA A 103 9.60 1.80 -24.26
CA ALA A 103 9.21 3.16 -23.91
C ALA A 103 7.91 3.21 -23.11
N ASP A 104 6.98 2.30 -23.41
CA ASP A 104 5.70 2.18 -22.66
C ASP A 104 5.94 1.76 -21.20
N VAL A 105 6.75 0.72 -20.98
CA VAL A 105 7.04 0.25 -19.61
C VAL A 105 7.89 1.26 -18.82
N GLN A 106 8.76 2.03 -19.48
CA GLN A 106 9.49 3.14 -18.86
C GLN A 106 8.55 4.28 -18.45
N TYR A 107 7.53 4.58 -19.26
CA TYR A 107 6.52 5.57 -18.92
C TYR A 107 5.72 5.12 -17.67
N ILE A 108 5.30 3.86 -17.63
CA ILE A 108 4.60 3.28 -16.48
C ILE A 108 5.50 3.30 -15.24
N GLU A 109 6.77 2.92 -15.34
CA GLU A 109 7.73 2.95 -14.23
C GLU A 109 7.87 4.35 -13.64
N HIS A 110 8.07 5.36 -14.50
CA HIS A 110 8.16 6.77 -14.07
C HIS A 110 6.94 7.19 -13.25
N LYS A 111 5.75 6.92 -13.78
CA LYS A 111 4.47 7.26 -13.15
C LYS A 111 4.24 6.51 -11.86
N ALA A 112 4.52 5.20 -11.87
CA ALA A 112 4.37 4.32 -10.72
C ALA A 112 5.28 4.73 -9.54
N ILE A 113 6.54 5.07 -9.80
CA ILE A 113 7.46 5.53 -8.75
C ILE A 113 6.98 6.86 -8.16
N ALA A 114 6.49 7.79 -9.01
CA ALA A 114 5.96 9.06 -8.53
C ALA A 114 4.72 8.88 -7.65
N GLU A 115 3.74 8.05 -8.08
CA GLU A 115 2.53 7.76 -7.30
C GLU A 115 2.86 7.00 -6.00
N ALA A 116 3.72 5.99 -6.04
CA ALA A 116 4.12 5.23 -4.84
C ALA A 116 4.85 6.10 -3.80
N LYS A 117 5.72 7.02 -4.24
CA LYS A 117 6.35 8.01 -3.36
C LYS A 117 5.34 8.93 -2.71
N ASN A 118 4.35 9.39 -3.48
CA ASN A 118 3.28 10.25 -2.99
C ASN A 118 2.35 9.50 -2.01
N ALA A 119 2.02 8.23 -2.29
CA ALA A 119 1.24 7.37 -1.40
C ALA A 119 1.95 7.09 -0.07
N ASN A 120 3.28 6.96 -0.10
CA ASN A 120 4.16 6.77 1.06
C ASN A 120 3.74 5.58 1.97
N THR A 121 3.17 4.54 1.38
CA THR A 121 2.74 3.31 2.09
C THR A 121 3.84 2.27 2.17
N PHE A 122 4.83 2.32 1.26
CA PHE A 122 5.99 1.44 1.19
C PHE A 122 7.30 2.23 1.28
N VAL A 123 8.37 1.57 1.74
CA VAL A 123 9.73 2.09 1.68
C VAL A 123 10.33 1.75 0.31
N LEU A 124 10.77 2.76 -0.44
CA LEU A 124 11.34 2.63 -1.79
C LEU A 124 12.84 2.95 -1.80
N ASN A 125 13.64 2.24 -0.96
CA ASN A 125 15.06 2.55 -0.77
C ASN A 125 15.88 2.51 -2.05
N ASP A 126 15.57 1.60 -2.98
CA ASP A 126 16.29 1.41 -4.24
C ASP A 126 15.73 2.26 -5.39
N ASN A 127 14.56 2.91 -5.21
CA ASN A 127 13.98 3.87 -6.15
C ASN A 127 14.22 5.34 -5.69
N LYS A 128 15.44 5.66 -5.24
CA LYS A 128 15.79 7.00 -4.74
C LYS A 128 15.49 8.10 -5.75
N GLN A 129 15.82 7.86 -7.02
CA GLN A 129 15.51 8.76 -8.14
C GLN A 129 14.32 8.21 -8.93
N THR A 130 13.47 9.11 -9.42
CA THR A 130 12.45 8.76 -10.41
C THR A 130 13.08 8.93 -11.79
N PRO A 131 13.11 7.89 -12.63
CA PRO A 131 13.64 8.00 -13.99
C PRO A 131 12.94 9.12 -14.78
N LYS A 132 13.62 9.68 -15.77
CA LYS A 132 12.97 10.67 -16.65
C LYS A 132 11.88 9.95 -17.48
N ALA A 133 10.71 10.58 -17.59
CA ALA A 133 9.65 10.05 -18.45
C ALA A 133 10.13 10.04 -19.92
N PRO A 134 9.89 8.93 -20.66
CA PRO A 134 10.14 8.91 -22.09
C PRO A 134 9.13 9.83 -22.81
N ASN A 135 9.52 10.28 -24.02
CA ASN A 135 8.62 11.07 -24.84
C ASN A 135 7.71 10.13 -25.66
N LEU A 136 6.48 9.93 -25.21
CA LEU A 136 5.46 9.17 -25.94
C LEU A 136 4.48 10.11 -26.62
N PRO A 137 3.92 9.73 -27.79
CA PRO A 137 2.78 10.42 -28.39
C PRO A 137 1.59 10.43 -27.41
N GLU A 138 0.75 11.47 -27.46
CA GLU A 138 -0.37 11.68 -26.56
C GLU A 138 -1.31 10.46 -26.48
N TYR A 139 -1.74 9.93 -27.63
CA TYR A 139 -2.61 8.73 -27.67
C TYR A 139 -1.96 7.51 -26.99
N ARG A 140 -0.62 7.43 -27.00
CA ARG A 140 0.09 6.32 -26.35
C ARG A 140 0.20 6.55 -24.85
N GLN A 141 0.37 7.79 -24.42
CA GLN A 141 0.30 8.15 -23.00
C GLN A 141 -1.06 7.78 -22.42
N ASP A 142 -2.15 8.15 -23.07
CA ASP A 142 -3.52 7.82 -22.63
C ASP A 142 -3.73 6.30 -22.52
N SER A 143 -3.23 5.54 -23.51
CA SER A 143 -3.32 4.07 -23.48
C SER A 143 -2.54 3.47 -22.30
N MET A 144 -1.35 4.02 -21.99
CA MET A 144 -0.54 3.55 -20.88
C MET A 144 -1.09 4.01 -19.54
N ASP A 145 -1.75 5.14 -19.49
CA ASP A 145 -2.47 5.60 -18.31
C ASP A 145 -3.63 4.66 -17.97
N GLU A 146 -4.40 4.24 -18.97
CA GLU A 146 -5.46 3.23 -18.77
C GLU A 146 -4.86 1.88 -18.33
N PHE A 147 -3.78 1.45 -18.95
CA PHE A 147 -3.07 0.23 -18.54
C PHE A 147 -2.58 0.33 -17.08
N PHE A 148 -2.07 1.47 -16.67
CA PHE A 148 -1.60 1.69 -15.30
C PHE A 148 -2.75 1.68 -14.28
N GLU A 149 -3.95 2.16 -14.63
CA GLU A 149 -5.14 1.99 -13.77
C GLU A 149 -5.46 0.50 -13.55
N ASP A 150 -5.31 -0.34 -14.58
CA ASP A 150 -5.50 -1.78 -14.45
C ASP A 150 -4.39 -2.42 -13.59
N VAL A 151 -3.13 -1.94 -13.68
CA VAL A 151 -2.02 -2.32 -12.80
C VAL A 151 -2.36 -2.03 -11.34
N LYS A 152 -2.81 -0.81 -11.03
CA LYS A 152 -3.21 -0.41 -9.68
C LYS A 152 -4.33 -1.28 -9.14
N PHE A 153 -5.33 -1.53 -9.97
CA PHE A 153 -6.48 -2.35 -9.60
C PHE A 153 -6.09 -3.81 -9.29
N LEU A 154 -5.25 -4.43 -10.13
CA LEU A 154 -4.79 -5.81 -9.93
C LEU A 154 -3.82 -5.90 -8.72
N ALA A 155 -2.97 -4.91 -8.50
CA ALA A 155 -2.11 -4.85 -7.32
C ALA A 155 -2.94 -4.77 -6.03
N SER A 156 -3.93 -3.88 -5.99
CA SER A 156 -4.86 -3.74 -4.86
C SER A 156 -5.66 -5.03 -4.61
N PHE A 157 -6.11 -5.72 -5.66
CA PHE A 157 -6.84 -6.99 -5.56
C PHE A 157 -6.08 -8.06 -4.75
N ILE A 158 -4.77 -8.11 -4.84
CA ILE A 158 -3.92 -9.04 -4.06
C ILE A 158 -3.41 -8.43 -2.76
N GLY A 159 -3.93 -7.28 -2.33
CA GLY A 159 -3.55 -6.60 -1.09
C GLY A 159 -2.28 -5.75 -1.16
N CYS A 160 -1.76 -5.47 -2.36
CA CYS A 160 -0.63 -4.55 -2.53
C CYS A 160 -1.13 -3.11 -2.70
N ASN A 161 -1.13 -2.34 -1.61
CA ASN A 161 -1.66 -0.97 -1.54
C ASN A 161 -0.58 0.10 -1.82
N ILE A 162 0.42 -0.22 -2.66
CA ILE A 162 1.59 0.64 -2.90
C ILE A 162 1.22 1.99 -3.53
N PHE A 163 0.11 2.06 -4.27
CA PHE A 163 -0.38 3.27 -4.94
C PHE A 163 -1.54 3.94 -4.21
N GLU A 164 -2.03 3.34 -3.11
CA GLU A 164 -3.16 3.86 -2.37
C GLU A 164 -2.70 4.92 -1.38
N MET A 165 -3.05 6.17 -1.65
CA MET A 165 -2.86 7.21 -0.66
C MET A 165 -3.72 6.91 0.56
N SER A 166 -3.12 7.00 1.75
CA SER A 166 -3.85 7.01 3.02
C SER A 166 -4.61 8.35 3.18
N GLN A 167 -5.24 8.85 2.09
CA GLN A 167 -6.01 10.07 2.20
C GLN A 167 -7.42 9.76 2.69
N PRO A 168 -7.93 10.54 3.64
CA PRO A 168 -9.34 10.51 3.97
C PRO A 168 -10.11 10.86 2.69
N LYS A 169 -11.02 10.00 2.24
CA LYS A 169 -12.18 10.53 1.53
C LYS A 169 -12.76 11.56 2.49
N ALA A 170 -12.85 12.80 2.06
CA ALA A 170 -13.19 13.97 2.89
C ALA A 170 -14.54 13.87 3.64
N GLU A 171 -15.24 12.75 3.51
CA GLU A 171 -16.62 12.59 3.94
C GLU A 171 -16.79 12.11 5.38
N HIS A 172 -15.79 11.43 6.02
CA HIS A 172 -15.96 10.92 7.39
C HIS A 172 -14.67 11.02 8.23
N LEU A 173 -14.42 12.20 8.79
CA LEU A 173 -13.43 12.38 9.85
C LEU A 173 -14.03 12.06 11.21
N PHE A 174 -13.21 11.39 12.02
CA PHE A 174 -13.53 11.08 13.41
C PHE A 174 -12.51 11.70 14.34
N TYR A 175 -12.96 12.03 15.52
CA TYR A 175 -12.19 12.72 16.55
C TYR A 175 -12.19 11.90 17.83
N VAL A 176 -11.08 11.89 18.55
CA VAL A 176 -11.00 11.34 19.91
C VAL A 176 -10.36 12.36 20.83
N LYS A 177 -11.03 12.65 21.96
CA LYS A 177 -10.60 13.64 22.95
C LYS A 177 -10.49 13.04 24.33
N GLY A 178 -9.58 13.60 25.14
CA GLY A 178 -9.40 13.21 26.55
C GLY A 178 -7.92 13.07 26.93
N ARG A 179 -7.60 13.26 28.21
CA ARG A 179 -6.23 13.19 28.74
C ARG A 179 -5.24 14.12 28.03
N GLY A 180 -5.69 15.29 27.55
CA GLY A 180 -4.89 16.19 26.74
C GLY A 180 -4.76 15.79 25.26
N CYS A 181 -5.38 14.68 24.85
CA CYS A 181 -5.46 14.28 23.46
C CYS A 181 -6.58 15.05 22.74
N ASP A 182 -6.30 15.52 21.54
CA ASP A 182 -7.25 16.00 20.53
C ASP A 182 -6.76 15.47 19.17
N ALA A 183 -7.14 14.24 18.86
CA ALA A 183 -6.68 13.56 17.66
C ALA A 183 -7.83 13.40 16.67
N LYS A 184 -7.49 13.44 15.38
CA LYS A 184 -8.39 13.24 14.25
C LYS A 184 -7.88 12.11 13.36
N GLY A 185 -8.81 11.43 12.71
CA GLY A 185 -8.48 10.33 11.81
C GLY A 185 -9.67 9.84 11.02
N PHE A 186 -9.47 8.80 10.24
CA PHE A 186 -10.51 8.18 9.42
C PHE A 186 -10.39 6.66 9.39
N TYR A 187 -11.50 6.00 9.13
CA TYR A 187 -11.57 4.55 8.98
C TYR A 187 -11.57 4.14 7.50
N SER A 188 -10.84 3.09 7.16
CA SER A 188 -10.74 2.53 5.82
C SER A 188 -10.64 1.00 5.84
N SER A 189 -10.59 0.36 4.67
CA SER A 189 -10.30 -1.07 4.54
C SER A 189 -8.96 -1.48 5.14
N ASN A 190 -8.01 -0.55 5.24
CA ASN A 190 -6.66 -0.78 5.80
C ASN A 190 -6.59 -0.59 7.33
N GLY A 191 -7.72 -0.25 7.98
CA GLY A 191 -7.81 0.02 9.40
C GLY A 191 -8.13 1.49 9.70
N PHE A 192 -7.56 2.04 10.78
CA PHE A 192 -7.81 3.42 11.21
C PHE A 192 -6.54 4.27 11.12
N THR A 193 -6.58 5.34 10.36
CA THR A 193 -5.46 6.29 10.19
C THR A 193 -5.63 7.48 11.11
N VAL A 194 -4.65 7.70 12.00
CA VAL A 194 -4.50 8.94 12.78
C VAL A 194 -3.73 9.94 11.93
N LEU A 195 -4.29 11.13 11.76
CA LEU A 195 -3.74 12.16 10.89
C LEU A 195 -2.61 12.95 11.56
N LYS A 196 -1.72 13.46 10.74
CA LYS A 196 -0.76 14.52 11.08
C LYS A 196 -1.45 15.66 11.82
N ASP A 197 -0.72 16.37 12.64
CA ASP A 197 -1.20 17.48 13.49
C ASP A 197 -2.23 17.07 14.56
N SER A 198 -2.45 15.78 14.77
CA SER A 198 -3.20 15.28 15.92
C SER A 198 -2.39 15.44 17.20
N VAL A 199 -3.01 15.96 18.25
CA VAL A 199 -2.41 16.01 19.59
C VAL A 199 -2.71 14.71 20.34
N ILE A 200 -1.68 14.03 20.84
CA ILE A 200 -1.83 12.76 21.57
C ILE A 200 -1.30 12.89 23.02
N ALA A 201 -1.83 12.08 23.92
CA ALA A 201 -1.45 12.09 25.34
C ALA A 201 0.01 11.70 25.51
N GLN A 202 0.77 12.50 26.29
CA GLN A 202 2.17 12.21 26.62
C GLN A 202 2.30 10.99 27.53
N THR A 203 1.40 10.86 28.51
CA THR A 203 1.48 9.82 29.55
C THR A 203 0.62 8.63 29.24
N THR A 204 1.04 7.45 29.69
CA THR A 204 0.28 6.20 29.66
C THR A 204 -0.19 5.78 31.02
N VAL A 205 -1.31 5.04 31.09
CA VAL A 205 -1.73 4.38 32.31
C VAL A 205 -1.09 2.99 32.44
N PRO A 206 -0.89 2.47 33.66
CA PRO A 206 -0.27 1.15 33.87
C PRO A 206 -1.02 -0.01 33.21
N SER A 207 -2.31 0.14 32.99
CA SER A 207 -3.15 -0.88 32.32
C SER A 207 -2.92 -1.00 30.81
N LEU A 208 -2.15 -0.10 30.18
CA LEU A 208 -1.80 -0.22 28.75
C LEU A 208 -0.63 -1.19 28.57
N LYS A 209 -0.94 -2.44 28.20
CA LYS A 209 0.02 -3.56 28.15
C LYS A 209 1.11 -3.45 27.07
N TRP A 210 0.99 -2.55 26.08
CA TRP A 210 1.92 -2.40 24.97
C TRP A 210 2.65 -1.03 24.96
N ASN A 211 2.98 -0.55 26.15
CA ASN A 211 3.60 0.76 26.37
C ASN A 211 4.92 0.93 25.59
N ASP A 212 5.78 -0.11 25.56
CA ASP A 212 7.07 -0.04 24.85
C ASP A 212 6.89 0.17 23.36
N LYS A 213 5.93 -0.56 22.74
CA LYS A 213 5.59 -0.38 21.33
C LYS A 213 4.99 1.00 21.07
N ARG A 214 4.17 1.52 21.99
CA ARG A 214 3.65 2.88 21.91
C ARG A 214 4.76 3.92 21.92
N ASN A 215 5.75 3.78 22.82
CA ASN A 215 6.89 4.69 22.91
C ASN A 215 7.74 4.67 21.64
N SER A 216 7.98 3.50 21.04
CA SER A 216 8.66 3.39 19.75
C SER A 216 7.92 4.15 18.66
N LEU A 217 6.60 4.00 18.57
CA LEU A 217 5.77 4.74 17.60
C LEU A 217 5.76 6.25 17.89
N ILE A 218 5.76 6.67 19.14
CA ILE A 218 5.86 8.10 19.49
C ILE A 218 7.20 8.67 18.99
N ASN A 219 8.30 7.99 19.20
CA ASN A 219 9.62 8.44 18.76
C ASN A 219 9.70 8.58 17.23
N GLU A 220 8.97 7.75 16.50
CA GLU A 220 8.95 7.74 15.03
C GLU A 220 7.98 8.79 14.44
N TYR A 221 6.78 8.94 15.04
CA TYR A 221 5.67 9.67 14.43
C TYR A 221 5.26 10.96 15.17
N ALA A 222 5.86 11.27 16.31
CA ALA A 222 5.43 12.43 17.09
C ALA A 222 6.59 13.22 17.72
N THR A 223 6.35 14.50 17.96
CA THR A 223 7.29 15.40 18.69
C THR A 223 6.60 16.01 19.90
N LYS A 224 7.42 16.49 20.86
CA LYS A 224 6.91 17.14 22.07
C LYS A 224 6.18 18.44 21.73
N TYR A 225 4.99 18.60 22.29
CA TYR A 225 4.13 19.77 22.13
C TYR A 225 3.53 20.17 23.48
N GLY A 226 4.18 21.11 24.17
CA GLY A 226 3.81 21.46 25.54
C GLY A 226 3.84 20.25 26.48
N ASN A 227 2.72 19.95 27.11
CA ASN A 227 2.54 18.78 27.99
C ASN A 227 1.98 17.54 27.23
N ASN A 228 1.95 17.60 25.91
CA ASN A 228 1.43 16.54 25.03
C ASN A 228 2.43 16.27 23.89
N LEU A 229 2.00 15.46 22.93
CA LEU A 229 2.76 15.11 21.74
C LEU A 229 1.97 15.46 20.49
N LEU A 230 2.63 15.97 19.46
CA LEU A 230 2.04 16.31 18.16
C LEU A 230 2.48 15.32 17.11
N MET A 231 1.55 14.74 16.35
CA MET A 231 1.83 13.85 15.23
C MET A 231 2.50 14.61 14.07
N ASN A 232 3.66 14.13 13.61
CA ASN A 232 4.42 14.72 12.51
C ASN A 232 3.96 14.23 11.14
N SER A 233 3.34 13.04 11.11
CA SER A 233 2.85 12.38 9.90
C SER A 233 1.67 11.48 10.23
N ASP A 234 0.94 11.07 9.19
CA ASP A 234 -0.16 10.12 9.30
C ASP A 234 0.34 8.74 9.73
N LYS A 235 -0.47 8.04 10.56
CA LYS A 235 -0.18 6.66 10.98
C LYS A 235 -1.43 5.80 10.92
N THR A 236 -1.39 4.73 10.11
CA THR A 236 -2.45 3.73 10.04
C THR A 236 -2.21 2.62 11.07
N PHE A 237 -3.26 2.28 11.80
CA PHE A 237 -3.34 1.17 12.76
C PHE A 237 -4.30 0.12 12.23
N SER A 238 -4.04 -1.14 12.52
CA SER A 238 -4.88 -2.27 12.08
C SER A 238 -6.31 -2.24 12.66
N SER A 239 -6.55 -1.48 13.71
CA SER A 239 -7.89 -1.33 14.30
C SER A 239 -8.13 0.05 14.91
N PRO A 240 -9.41 0.52 14.95
CA PRO A 240 -9.78 1.77 15.63
C PRO A 240 -9.42 1.79 17.12
N SER A 241 -9.49 0.63 17.80
CA SER A 241 -9.16 0.53 19.23
C SER A 241 -7.66 0.65 19.50
N THR A 242 -6.82 0.14 18.62
CA THR A 242 -5.37 0.36 18.73
C THR A 242 -5.03 1.84 18.48
N ALA A 243 -5.66 2.47 17.49
CA ALA A 243 -5.48 3.89 17.19
C ALA A 243 -5.89 4.79 18.38
N SER A 244 -7.10 4.58 18.93
CA SER A 244 -7.59 5.36 20.08
C SER A 244 -6.75 5.13 21.33
N SER A 245 -6.31 3.89 21.59
CA SER A 245 -5.43 3.58 22.73
C SER A 245 -4.06 4.24 22.57
N PHE A 246 -3.53 4.30 21.35
CA PHE A 246 -2.29 5.04 21.04
C PHE A 246 -2.45 6.52 21.35
N CYS A 247 -3.53 7.15 20.89
CA CYS A 247 -3.77 8.58 21.07
C CYS A 247 -4.02 8.93 22.56
N LEU A 248 -4.83 8.15 23.26
CA LEU A 248 -5.25 8.43 24.64
C LEU A 248 -4.25 7.93 25.70
N GLY A 249 -3.30 7.07 25.37
CA GLY A 249 -2.37 6.46 26.34
C GLY A 249 -3.06 5.55 27.37
N ARG A 250 -4.23 4.98 27.04
CA ARG A 250 -5.00 4.04 27.87
C ARG A 250 -5.68 2.98 26.99
N PRO A 251 -6.10 1.83 27.55
CA PRO A 251 -7.02 0.94 26.86
C PRO A 251 -8.30 1.70 26.46
N SER A 252 -8.76 1.49 25.23
CA SER A 252 -9.84 2.26 24.63
C SER A 252 -10.63 1.40 23.65
N ASN A 253 -11.96 1.57 23.65
CA ASN A 253 -12.83 1.02 22.62
C ASN A 253 -12.98 2.03 21.48
N GLY A 254 -12.13 1.91 20.43
CA GLY A 254 -12.13 2.86 19.33
C GLY A 254 -13.45 2.94 18.57
N TRP A 255 -14.26 1.89 18.57
CA TRP A 255 -15.58 1.96 17.94
C TRP A 255 -16.55 2.89 18.67
N ALA A 256 -16.39 3.08 19.96
CA ALA A 256 -17.20 3.98 20.78
C ALA A 256 -16.51 5.35 21.01
N ASP A 257 -15.17 5.37 21.10
CA ASP A 257 -14.42 6.58 21.47
C ASP A 257 -14.19 7.53 20.27
N TRP A 258 -14.03 7.00 19.04
CA TRP A 258 -13.98 7.82 17.83
C TRP A 258 -15.39 8.31 17.45
N LYS A 259 -15.56 9.63 17.36
CA LYS A 259 -16.83 10.29 17.00
C LYS A 259 -16.64 11.27 15.87
N ASP A 260 -17.62 11.33 14.97
CA ASP A 260 -17.65 12.36 13.92
C ASP A 260 -17.97 13.76 14.51
N GLU A 261 -18.01 14.78 13.65
CA GLU A 261 -18.34 16.15 14.05
C GLU A 261 -19.77 16.30 14.64
N ASN A 262 -20.68 15.39 14.30
CA ASN A 262 -22.05 15.33 14.78
C ASN A 262 -22.18 14.52 16.08
N GLY A 263 -21.08 13.94 16.59
CA GLY A 263 -21.07 13.12 17.80
C GLY A 263 -21.46 11.65 17.59
N ASN A 264 -21.68 11.22 16.34
CA ASN A 264 -21.95 9.82 16.03
C ASN A 264 -20.68 8.99 16.21
N THR A 265 -20.80 7.83 16.84
CA THR A 265 -19.67 6.93 17.04
C THR A 265 -19.29 6.22 15.73
N LEU A 266 -18.03 5.81 15.61
CA LEU A 266 -17.57 4.99 14.49
C LEU A 266 -18.45 3.74 14.31
N ASP A 267 -18.88 3.14 15.41
CA ASP A 267 -19.77 1.98 15.43
C ASP A 267 -21.14 2.28 14.80
N SER A 268 -21.72 3.43 15.14
CA SER A 268 -23.04 3.84 14.58
C SER A 268 -22.97 4.13 13.09
N VAL A 269 -21.83 4.64 12.61
CA VAL A 269 -21.65 5.01 11.18
C VAL A 269 -21.39 3.78 10.31
N TYR A 270 -20.59 2.81 10.79
CA TYR A 270 -20.10 1.70 9.94
C TYR A 270 -20.70 0.32 10.28
N ARG A 271 -21.22 0.09 11.48
CA ARG A 271 -21.72 -1.22 11.89
C ARG A 271 -23.23 -1.30 12.05
N LYS A 272 -23.88 -0.24 12.55
CA LYS A 272 -25.34 -0.24 12.76
C LYS A 272 -26.17 -0.01 11.48
N GLN A 273 -25.55 0.09 10.32
CA GLN A 273 -26.24 0.12 9.02
C GLN A 273 -26.69 -1.28 8.55
N LEU A 274 -26.42 -2.33 9.32
CA LEU A 274 -26.78 -3.72 8.99
C LEU A 274 -28.04 -4.21 9.75
N GLU A 275 -28.66 -3.34 10.55
CA GLU A 275 -29.97 -3.56 11.14
C GLU A 275 -31.03 -2.80 10.33
#